data_1da1adef8bf520cf54055ba5f91bfec6
#
_entry.id   1da1adef8bf520cf54055ba5f91bfec6
#
_cell.length_a   1.000
_cell.length_b   1.000
_cell.length_c   1.000
_cell.angle_alpha   90.00
_cell.angle_beta   90.00
_cell.angle_gamma   90.00
#
_symmetry.space_group_name_H-M   'P 1'
#
loop_
_entity.id
_entity.type
_entity.pdbx_description
1 polymer ?
#
loop_
_entity_poly.entity_id
_entity_poly.type
_entity_poly.pdbx_seq_one_letter_code
_entity_poly.pdbx_strand_id
1 'polypeptide(L)'
;LQISIDNLEPDEISMKSLRLLEPKLRWLAEHADFGVTINSVVGAGIRSPEDALVIARRARELGFASSIGILHDGRGQLRRLGEREMAVYEALKRLGGHGHARWNVAFQDKLARGEPNDWSCRAGARYLYVDENGLVSYCSQWRGVPGLPLLEYTREAVRREYATSKPCAPYCTINCVQRVALFDNWRSPQTIRAAMKRPAHAHAPAPVASRETLVAR
;
A
#
# COMPACT_ATOMS: atom_id res chain seq x y z
N LEU A 1 8.15 -12.03 -6.68
CA LEU A 1 8.79 -10.72 -6.45
C LEU A 1 7.85 -9.61 -6.90
N GLN A 2 7.72 -8.51 -6.10
CA GLN A 2 7.04 -7.29 -6.52
C GLN A 2 8.02 -6.12 -6.49
N ILE A 3 8.06 -5.36 -7.58
CA ILE A 3 8.89 -4.17 -7.72
C ILE A 3 7.97 -2.98 -7.99
N SER A 4 8.09 -1.91 -7.20
CA SER A 4 7.36 -0.66 -7.43
C SER A 4 8.21 0.29 -8.26
N ILE A 5 7.61 0.86 -9.30
CA ILE A 5 8.23 1.85 -10.19
C ILE A 5 7.27 3.04 -10.26
N ASP A 6 7.77 4.21 -9.90
CA ASP A 6 6.93 5.38 -9.68
C ASP A 6 6.94 6.32 -10.91
N ASN A 7 8.07 6.43 -11.61
CA ASN A 7 8.30 7.37 -12.70
C ASN A 7 9.08 6.71 -13.86
N LEU A 8 9.10 7.33 -15.03
CA LEU A 8 10.04 6.95 -16.11
C LEU A 8 11.46 7.39 -15.79
N GLU A 9 11.62 8.63 -15.36
CA GLU A 9 12.89 9.22 -14.96
C GLU A 9 12.93 9.44 -13.44
N PRO A 10 14.11 9.34 -12.79
CA PRO A 10 14.21 9.67 -11.38
C PRO A 10 13.95 11.15 -11.14
N ASP A 11 13.29 11.47 -10.04
CA ASP A 11 13.04 12.84 -9.61
C ASP A 11 13.38 13.02 -8.11
N GLU A 12 13.13 14.22 -7.59
CA GLU A 12 13.40 14.58 -6.20
C GLU A 12 12.54 13.78 -5.20
N ILE A 13 11.41 13.25 -5.67
CA ILE A 13 10.43 12.53 -4.84
C ILE A 13 10.75 11.03 -4.82
N SER A 14 11.10 10.47 -5.98
CA SER A 14 11.38 9.03 -6.09
C SER A 14 12.50 8.70 -7.08
N MET A 15 13.45 7.92 -6.59
CA MET A 15 14.49 7.28 -7.39
C MET A 15 14.04 5.98 -8.06
N LYS A 16 12.82 5.50 -7.80
CA LYS A 16 12.27 4.25 -8.36
C LYS A 16 11.77 4.49 -9.78
N SER A 17 12.67 4.70 -10.71
CA SER A 17 12.36 5.00 -12.10
C SER A 17 12.58 3.81 -13.03
N LEU A 18 11.81 3.76 -14.13
CA LEU A 18 11.98 2.72 -15.14
C LEU A 18 13.39 2.76 -15.74
N ARG A 19 13.92 3.94 -16.04
CA ARG A 19 15.26 4.10 -16.60
C ARG A 19 16.35 3.44 -15.73
N LEU A 20 16.32 3.68 -14.42
CA LEU A 20 17.33 3.13 -13.52
C LEU A 20 17.17 1.62 -13.29
N LEU A 21 15.95 1.11 -13.39
CA LEU A 21 15.65 -0.30 -13.15
C LEU A 21 15.67 -1.17 -14.42
N GLU A 22 15.56 -0.57 -15.61
CA GLU A 22 15.48 -1.29 -16.89
C GLU A 22 16.55 -2.39 -17.07
N PRO A 23 17.86 -2.17 -16.79
CA PRO A 23 18.86 -3.23 -16.92
C PRO A 23 18.58 -4.43 -16.00
N LYS A 24 18.12 -4.16 -14.77
CA LYS A 24 17.78 -5.21 -13.79
C LYS A 24 16.49 -5.94 -14.19
N LEU A 25 15.52 -5.23 -14.76
CA LEU A 25 14.28 -5.84 -15.24
C LEU A 25 14.54 -6.78 -16.41
N ARG A 26 15.40 -6.40 -17.37
CA ARG A 26 15.82 -7.29 -18.46
C ARG A 26 16.52 -8.55 -17.93
N TRP A 27 17.43 -8.36 -17.00
CA TRP A 27 18.11 -9.50 -16.38
C TRP A 27 17.13 -10.43 -15.67
N LEU A 28 16.15 -9.89 -14.95
CA LEU A 28 15.08 -10.67 -14.33
C LEU A 28 14.21 -11.40 -15.35
N ALA A 29 13.91 -10.78 -16.50
CA ALA A 29 13.12 -11.40 -17.56
C ALA A 29 13.83 -12.63 -18.16
N GLU A 30 15.15 -12.61 -18.20
CA GLU A 30 15.97 -13.70 -18.77
C GLU A 30 16.26 -14.82 -17.75
N HIS A 31 16.35 -14.51 -16.44
CA HIS A 31 16.91 -15.43 -15.46
C HIS A 31 15.95 -15.82 -14.31
N ALA A 32 14.83 -15.08 -14.12
CA ALA A 32 13.94 -15.37 -13.00
C ALA A 32 13.09 -16.63 -13.27
N ASP A 33 13.14 -17.61 -12.38
CA ASP A 33 12.32 -18.81 -12.36
C ASP A 33 11.07 -18.66 -11.47
N PHE A 34 10.77 -17.43 -11.05
CA PHE A 34 9.63 -17.06 -10.20
C PHE A 34 8.82 -15.92 -10.80
N GLY A 35 7.58 -15.77 -10.33
CA GLY A 35 6.69 -14.70 -10.79
C GLY A 35 7.18 -13.31 -10.38
N VAL A 36 7.24 -12.39 -11.34
CA VAL A 36 7.57 -10.98 -11.14
C VAL A 36 6.35 -10.12 -11.43
N THR A 37 6.05 -9.17 -10.54
CA THR A 37 4.99 -8.19 -10.70
C THR A 37 5.58 -6.79 -10.60
N ILE A 38 5.31 -5.96 -11.60
CA ILE A 38 5.65 -4.55 -11.57
C ILE A 38 4.43 -3.76 -11.09
N ASN A 39 4.59 -2.99 -10.02
CA ASN A 39 3.57 -2.13 -9.49
C ASN A 39 3.83 -0.70 -9.94
N SER A 40 3.02 -0.21 -10.87
CA SER A 40 3.00 1.21 -11.24
C SER A 40 2.03 1.97 -10.33
N VAL A 41 2.25 3.27 -10.15
CA VAL A 41 1.51 4.07 -9.18
C VAL A 41 0.84 5.28 -9.81
N VAL A 42 -0.30 5.66 -9.25
CA VAL A 42 -1.03 6.89 -9.57
C VAL A 42 -1.44 7.59 -8.27
N GLY A 43 -1.64 8.89 -8.32
CA GLY A 43 -2.13 9.66 -7.17
C GLY A 43 -1.14 10.69 -6.65
N ALA A 44 -1.26 11.04 -5.37
CA ALA A 44 -0.55 12.16 -4.78
C ALA A 44 0.97 12.11 -4.97
N GLY A 45 1.55 13.21 -5.44
CA GLY A 45 2.99 13.35 -5.64
C GLY A 45 3.52 12.88 -7.00
N ILE A 46 2.70 12.23 -7.83
CA ILE A 46 3.11 11.83 -9.18
C ILE A 46 2.89 12.99 -10.15
N ARG A 47 3.97 13.46 -10.78
CA ARG A 47 3.92 14.57 -11.75
C ARG A 47 3.30 14.15 -13.08
N SER A 48 3.64 12.97 -13.54
CA SER A 48 3.22 12.42 -14.84
C SER A 48 2.49 11.08 -14.63
N PRO A 49 1.19 11.09 -14.34
CA PRO A 49 0.44 9.85 -14.12
C PRO A 49 0.50 8.90 -15.32
N GLU A 50 0.71 9.41 -16.55
CA GLU A 50 0.86 8.64 -17.78
C GLU A 50 2.07 7.71 -17.77
N ASP A 51 3.11 8.02 -16.98
CA ASP A 51 4.28 7.17 -16.81
C ASP A 51 3.88 5.77 -16.38
N ALA A 52 2.85 5.67 -15.55
CA ALA A 52 2.31 4.38 -15.10
C ALA A 52 1.84 3.47 -16.24
N LEU A 53 1.31 4.04 -17.33
CA LEU A 53 0.92 3.28 -18.52
C LEU A 53 2.14 2.74 -19.29
N VAL A 54 3.18 3.54 -19.43
CA VAL A 54 4.43 3.13 -20.08
C VAL A 54 5.09 2.02 -19.27
N ILE A 55 5.18 2.19 -17.96
CA ILE A 55 5.73 1.20 -17.03
C ILE A 55 4.95 -0.13 -17.12
N ALA A 56 3.62 -0.07 -17.11
CA ALA A 56 2.78 -1.26 -17.18
C ALA A 56 2.90 -2.00 -18.53
N ARG A 57 3.00 -1.27 -19.65
CA ARG A 57 3.25 -1.84 -20.98
C ARG A 57 4.63 -2.51 -21.01
N ARG A 58 5.65 -1.82 -20.50
CA ARG A 58 7.01 -2.36 -20.46
C ARG A 58 7.11 -3.62 -19.61
N ALA A 59 6.42 -3.66 -18.46
CA ALA A 59 6.33 -4.86 -17.64
C ALA A 59 5.79 -6.06 -18.45
N ARG A 60 4.73 -5.86 -19.23
CA ARG A 60 4.13 -6.91 -20.05
C ARG A 60 5.03 -7.35 -21.21
N GLU A 61 5.73 -6.43 -21.85
CA GLU A 61 6.74 -6.75 -22.89
C GLU A 61 7.85 -7.66 -22.36
N LEU A 62 8.21 -7.48 -21.08
CA LEU A 62 9.18 -8.31 -20.38
C LEU A 62 8.60 -9.62 -19.81
N GLY A 63 7.31 -9.91 -20.06
CA GLY A 63 6.63 -11.11 -19.55
C GLY A 63 6.19 -11.02 -18.08
N PHE A 64 6.24 -9.85 -17.46
CA PHE A 64 5.86 -9.65 -16.06
C PHE A 64 4.37 -9.35 -15.90
N ALA A 65 3.84 -9.67 -14.72
CA ALA A 65 2.54 -9.19 -14.30
C ALA A 65 2.62 -7.68 -13.97
N SER A 66 1.50 -6.97 -14.13
CA SER A 66 1.39 -5.56 -13.77
C SER A 66 0.29 -5.37 -12.75
N SER A 67 0.54 -4.48 -11.78
CA SER A 67 -0.44 -4.04 -10.78
C SER A 67 -0.45 -2.52 -10.66
N ILE A 68 -1.52 -1.99 -10.06
CA ILE A 68 -1.69 -0.55 -9.83
C ILE A 68 -1.66 -0.29 -8.33
N GLY A 69 -0.85 0.68 -7.92
CA GLY A 69 -0.88 1.26 -6.58
C GLY A 69 -1.52 2.66 -6.63
N ILE A 70 -2.40 2.96 -5.68
CA ILE A 70 -2.89 4.32 -5.46
C ILE A 70 -2.09 4.89 -4.30
N LEU A 71 -1.43 6.02 -4.53
CA LEU A 71 -0.67 6.72 -3.50
C LEU A 71 -1.61 7.57 -2.65
N HIS A 72 -1.39 7.53 -1.35
CA HIS A 72 -1.98 8.49 -0.41
C HIS A 72 -1.09 9.74 -0.30
N ASP A 73 -1.62 10.79 0.30
CA ASP A 73 -0.79 11.93 0.69
C ASP A 73 0.19 11.56 1.83
N GLY A 74 1.12 12.45 2.14
CA GLY A 74 2.15 12.20 3.16
C GLY A 74 1.60 12.01 4.59
N ARG A 75 0.29 12.15 4.80
CA ARG A 75 -0.39 11.96 6.09
C ARG A 75 -1.18 10.66 6.16
N GLY A 76 -1.08 9.80 5.14
CA GLY A 76 -1.82 8.53 5.06
C GLY A 76 -3.31 8.70 4.73
N GLN A 77 -3.73 9.89 4.33
CA GLN A 77 -5.08 10.16 3.84
C GLN A 77 -5.09 9.99 2.33
N LEU A 78 -6.20 9.49 1.80
CA LEU A 78 -6.40 9.33 0.37
C LEU A 78 -7.12 10.55 -0.19
N ARG A 79 -6.53 11.16 -1.21
CA ARG A 79 -7.19 12.14 -2.05
C ARG A 79 -7.83 11.43 -3.26
N ARG A 80 -9.07 11.79 -3.60
CA ARG A 80 -9.69 11.38 -4.87
C ARG A 80 -8.74 11.65 -6.04
N LEU A 81 -8.64 10.73 -6.97
CA LEU A 81 -7.89 10.93 -8.20
C LEU A 81 -8.53 12.06 -9.05
N GLY A 82 -7.69 12.93 -9.60
CA GLY A 82 -8.12 13.92 -10.58
C GLY A 82 -8.53 13.26 -11.91
N GLU A 83 -9.10 14.02 -12.83
CA GLU A 83 -9.59 13.50 -14.12
C GLU A 83 -8.48 12.81 -14.91
N ARG A 84 -7.30 13.42 -14.99
CA ARG A 84 -6.14 12.89 -15.68
C ARG A 84 -5.63 11.59 -15.05
N GLU A 85 -5.51 11.57 -13.72
CA GLU A 85 -5.12 10.38 -12.94
C GLU A 85 -6.15 9.25 -13.08
N MET A 86 -7.46 9.59 -13.09
CA MET A 86 -8.54 8.64 -13.25
C MET A 86 -8.53 8.01 -14.65
N ALA A 87 -8.29 8.80 -15.71
CA ALA A 87 -8.18 8.29 -17.06
C ALA A 87 -7.04 7.25 -17.19
N VAL A 88 -5.88 7.53 -16.56
CA VAL A 88 -4.76 6.61 -16.48
C VAL A 88 -5.11 5.35 -15.68
N TYR A 89 -5.73 5.51 -14.53
CA TYR A 89 -6.18 4.39 -13.69
C TYR A 89 -7.10 3.44 -14.47
N GLU A 90 -8.11 3.96 -15.18
CA GLU A 90 -9.03 3.16 -15.98
C GLU A 90 -8.32 2.50 -17.19
N ALA A 91 -7.35 3.17 -17.79
CA ALA A 91 -6.53 2.58 -18.85
C ALA A 91 -5.66 1.43 -18.34
N LEU A 92 -5.05 1.56 -17.17
CA LEU A 92 -4.28 0.51 -16.50
C LEU A 92 -5.15 -0.71 -16.15
N LYS A 93 -6.39 -0.50 -15.69
CA LYS A 93 -7.35 -1.60 -15.46
C LYS A 93 -7.61 -2.41 -16.72
N ARG A 94 -7.75 -1.74 -17.86
CA ARG A 94 -7.93 -2.43 -19.16
C ARG A 94 -6.68 -3.19 -19.62
N LEU A 95 -5.50 -2.69 -19.28
CA LEU A 95 -4.24 -3.38 -19.55
C LEU A 95 -4.01 -4.57 -18.62
N GLY A 96 -4.45 -4.47 -17.35
CA GLY A 96 -4.35 -5.55 -16.39
C GLY A 96 -5.19 -6.74 -16.84
N GLY A 97 -4.56 -7.89 -17.13
CA GLY A 97 -5.27 -9.12 -17.45
C GLY A 97 -6.11 -9.61 -16.26
N HIS A 98 -6.95 -10.63 -16.50
CA HIS A 98 -7.96 -11.21 -15.59
C HIS A 98 -7.42 -11.73 -14.22
N GLY A 99 -6.13 -11.54 -13.93
CA GLY A 99 -5.46 -12.00 -12.70
C GLY A 99 -5.69 -11.15 -11.45
N HIS A 100 -6.26 -9.96 -11.56
CA HIS A 100 -6.64 -9.19 -10.38
C HIS A 100 -8.00 -9.68 -9.90
N ALA A 101 -8.05 -10.24 -8.71
CA ALA A 101 -9.30 -10.66 -8.12
C ALA A 101 -10.32 -9.51 -8.17
N ARG A 102 -11.52 -9.74 -8.68
CA ARG A 102 -12.57 -8.72 -8.89
C ARG A 102 -12.80 -7.83 -7.67
N TRP A 103 -12.70 -8.38 -6.48
CA TRP A 103 -12.88 -7.65 -5.24
C TRP A 103 -11.73 -6.66 -4.93
N ASN A 104 -10.49 -6.95 -5.38
CA ASN A 104 -9.37 -6.01 -5.25
C ASN A 104 -9.61 -4.78 -6.15
N VAL A 105 -10.14 -5.00 -7.35
CA VAL A 105 -10.54 -3.92 -8.26
C VAL A 105 -11.64 -3.07 -7.62
N ALA A 106 -12.68 -3.69 -7.07
CA ALA A 106 -13.77 -2.96 -6.42
C ALA A 106 -13.29 -2.14 -5.21
N PHE A 107 -12.35 -2.67 -4.43
CA PHE A 107 -11.73 -1.95 -3.32
C PHE A 107 -10.94 -0.72 -3.81
N GLN A 108 -10.12 -0.88 -4.84
CA GLN A 108 -9.35 0.21 -5.41
C GLN A 108 -10.22 1.23 -6.16
N ASP A 109 -11.30 0.80 -6.82
CA ASP A 109 -12.25 1.70 -7.50
C ASP A 109 -12.89 2.70 -6.53
N LYS A 110 -13.25 2.24 -5.33
CA LYS A 110 -13.72 3.14 -4.27
C LYS A 110 -12.66 4.15 -3.89
N LEU A 111 -11.44 3.69 -3.63
CA LEU A 111 -10.34 4.59 -3.29
C LEU A 111 -10.06 5.61 -4.40
N ALA A 112 -10.05 5.19 -5.66
CA ALA A 112 -9.85 6.09 -6.80
C ALA A 112 -10.89 7.21 -6.86
N ARG A 113 -12.14 6.91 -6.46
CA ARG A 113 -13.22 7.89 -6.35
C ARG A 113 -13.23 8.69 -5.05
N GLY A 114 -12.33 8.40 -4.11
CA GLY A 114 -12.31 9.01 -2.78
C GLY A 114 -13.43 8.51 -1.88
N GLU A 115 -13.97 7.33 -2.16
CA GLU A 115 -15.03 6.69 -1.37
C GLU A 115 -14.43 5.75 -0.31
N PRO A 116 -15.00 5.71 0.91
CA PRO A 116 -14.50 4.82 1.95
C PRO A 116 -14.83 3.35 1.65
N ASN A 117 -13.93 2.48 2.05
CA ASN A 117 -14.19 1.06 2.12
C ASN A 117 -14.66 0.65 3.52
N ASP A 118 -15.61 -0.28 3.58
CA ASP A 118 -16.12 -0.85 4.83
C ASP A 118 -15.35 -2.15 5.15
N TRP A 119 -14.36 -2.05 6.04
CA TRP A 119 -13.57 -3.19 6.48
C TRP A 119 -12.85 -2.91 7.80
N SER A 120 -12.47 -3.96 8.51
CA SER A 120 -11.67 -3.87 9.73
C SER A 120 -10.22 -4.19 9.46
N CYS A 121 -9.34 -3.23 9.66
CA CYS A 121 -7.90 -3.40 9.52
C CYS A 121 -7.35 -4.28 10.65
N ARG A 122 -6.56 -5.30 10.28
CA ARG A 122 -5.89 -6.21 11.23
C ARG A 122 -4.38 -6.00 11.28
N ALA A 123 -3.92 -4.79 10.93
CA ALA A 123 -2.53 -4.38 11.12
C ALA A 123 -2.14 -4.47 12.61
N GLY A 124 -0.96 -4.97 12.89
CA GLY A 124 -0.52 -5.29 14.24
C GLY A 124 -0.94 -6.69 14.75
N ALA A 125 -1.82 -7.38 14.03
CA ALA A 125 -2.28 -8.72 14.43
C ALA A 125 -2.13 -9.77 13.31
N ARG A 126 -2.63 -9.49 12.12
CA ARG A 126 -2.53 -10.38 10.94
C ARG A 126 -1.45 -9.94 9.97
N TYR A 127 -0.93 -8.76 10.15
CA TYR A 127 0.12 -8.16 9.37
C TYR A 127 1.02 -7.35 10.30
N LEU A 128 2.31 -7.55 10.18
CA LEU A 128 3.35 -6.79 10.86
C LEU A 128 4.33 -6.27 9.81
N TYR A 129 4.82 -5.07 10.01
CA TYR A 129 5.97 -4.54 9.33
C TYR A 129 7.14 -4.55 10.31
N VAL A 130 8.21 -5.25 9.96
CA VAL A 130 9.44 -5.27 10.78
C VAL A 130 10.51 -4.53 9.96
N ASP A 131 11.09 -3.51 10.56
CA ASP A 131 12.13 -2.72 9.90
C ASP A 131 13.52 -3.38 10.01
N GLU A 132 14.52 -2.74 9.43
CA GLU A 132 15.89 -3.19 9.40
C GLU A 132 16.57 -3.29 10.78
N ASN A 133 16.00 -2.65 11.80
CA ASN A 133 16.44 -2.70 13.19
C ASN A 133 15.69 -3.75 14.01
N GLY A 134 14.81 -4.51 13.38
CA GLY A 134 13.98 -5.50 14.06
C GLY A 134 12.82 -4.90 14.87
N LEU A 135 12.45 -3.64 14.62
CA LEU A 135 11.35 -2.99 15.30
C LEU A 135 10.02 -3.25 14.57
N VAL A 136 9.02 -3.63 15.35
CA VAL A 136 7.67 -3.90 14.85
C VAL A 136 6.91 -2.60 14.66
N SER A 137 6.36 -2.43 13.47
CA SER A 137 5.35 -1.42 13.16
C SER A 137 4.05 -2.10 12.72
N TYR A 138 2.92 -1.45 12.93
CA TYR A 138 1.62 -2.04 12.53
C TYR A 138 1.55 -2.29 11.02
N CYS A 139 2.00 -1.33 10.23
CA CYS A 139 2.14 -1.46 8.78
C CYS A 139 3.15 -0.43 8.25
N SER A 140 3.42 -0.46 6.95
CA SER A 140 4.35 0.46 6.31
C SER A 140 3.95 1.95 6.38
N GLN A 141 2.69 2.26 6.65
CA GLN A 141 2.18 3.63 6.87
C GLN A 141 2.38 4.11 8.32
N TRP A 142 2.47 3.19 9.25
CA TRP A 142 2.61 3.47 10.67
C TRP A 142 3.99 3.04 11.18
N ARG A 143 5.04 3.42 10.44
CA ARG A 143 6.41 3.14 10.83
C ARG A 143 6.74 3.77 12.18
N GLY A 144 7.42 3.00 13.03
CA GLY A 144 7.76 3.40 14.39
C GLY A 144 6.62 3.27 15.39
N VAL A 145 5.45 2.74 15.02
CA VAL A 145 4.33 2.51 15.93
C VAL A 145 3.94 1.03 15.90
N PRO A 146 4.07 0.28 17.01
CA PRO A 146 4.51 0.70 18.35
C PRO A 146 6.01 0.95 18.48
N GLY A 147 6.85 0.51 17.52
CA GLY A 147 8.30 0.67 17.59
C GLY A 147 8.97 -0.24 18.62
N LEU A 148 8.36 -1.40 18.90
CA LEU A 148 8.89 -2.38 19.85
C LEU A 148 9.77 -3.41 19.14
N PRO A 149 10.84 -3.93 19.79
CA PRO A 149 11.56 -5.07 19.28
C PRO A 149 10.64 -6.26 19.00
N LEU A 150 10.87 -6.99 17.92
CA LEU A 150 10.02 -8.12 17.52
C LEU A 150 9.87 -9.16 18.64
N LEU A 151 10.93 -9.42 19.40
CA LEU A 151 10.90 -10.40 20.50
C LEU A 151 10.07 -9.93 21.71
N GLU A 152 9.79 -8.63 21.82
CA GLU A 152 8.94 -8.03 22.86
C GLU A 152 7.47 -7.88 22.40
N TYR A 153 7.17 -8.17 21.13
CA TYR A 153 5.82 -8.09 20.60
C TYR A 153 5.02 -9.34 20.98
N THR A 154 4.33 -9.25 22.11
CA THR A 154 3.68 -10.41 22.76
C THR A 154 2.36 -10.83 22.13
N ARG A 155 1.85 -12.01 22.52
CA ARG A 155 0.51 -12.47 22.12
C ARG A 155 -0.60 -11.54 22.60
N GLU A 156 -0.42 -10.88 23.75
CA GLU A 156 -1.34 -9.90 24.30
C GLU A 156 -1.38 -8.64 23.42
N ALA A 157 -0.24 -8.19 22.91
CA ALA A 157 -0.16 -7.12 21.92
C ALA A 157 -0.92 -7.49 20.64
N VAL A 158 -0.71 -8.69 20.11
CA VAL A 158 -1.44 -9.21 18.94
C VAL A 158 -2.95 -9.23 19.17
N ARG A 159 -3.42 -9.74 20.32
CA ARG A 159 -4.86 -9.78 20.66
C ARG A 159 -5.46 -8.40 20.79
N ARG A 160 -4.75 -7.47 21.45
CA ARG A 160 -5.17 -6.08 21.58
C ARG A 160 -5.32 -5.43 20.21
N GLU A 161 -4.31 -5.55 19.35
CA GLU A 161 -4.34 -4.95 18.02
C GLU A 161 -5.36 -5.57 17.08
N TYR A 162 -5.69 -6.85 17.27
CA TYR A 162 -6.79 -7.49 16.56
C TYR A 162 -8.13 -6.82 16.84
N ALA A 163 -8.38 -6.40 18.07
CA ALA A 163 -9.61 -5.75 18.49
C ALA A 163 -9.61 -4.21 18.27
N THR A 164 -8.43 -3.61 18.08
CA THR A 164 -8.29 -2.16 17.94
C THR A 164 -8.74 -1.68 16.58
N SER A 165 -9.69 -0.73 16.56
CA SER A 165 -10.10 -0.04 15.33
C SER A 165 -8.97 0.86 14.81
N LYS A 166 -8.75 0.85 13.50
CA LYS A 166 -7.75 1.71 12.84
C LYS A 166 -8.48 2.78 12.01
N PRO A 167 -8.37 4.07 12.41
CA PRO A 167 -9.11 5.17 11.76
C PRO A 167 -8.80 5.33 10.27
N CYS A 168 -7.59 4.96 9.85
CA CYS A 168 -7.17 5.02 8.45
C CYS A 168 -7.77 3.91 7.57
N ALA A 169 -8.40 2.89 8.17
CA ALA A 169 -8.87 1.72 7.41
C ALA A 169 -9.78 2.06 6.23
N PRO A 170 -10.76 2.96 6.33
CA PRO A 170 -11.68 3.26 5.22
C PRO A 170 -10.97 3.73 3.94
N TYR A 171 -9.84 4.44 4.09
CA TYR A 171 -9.08 5.02 2.98
C TYR A 171 -7.69 4.41 2.82
N CYS A 172 -7.44 3.24 3.42
CA CYS A 172 -6.14 2.59 3.37
C CYS A 172 -5.84 2.06 1.97
N THR A 173 -4.66 2.38 1.43
CA THR A 173 -4.19 1.90 0.13
C THR A 173 -3.32 0.63 0.23
N ILE A 174 -3.08 0.11 1.44
CA ILE A 174 -2.20 -1.03 1.67
C ILE A 174 -2.93 -2.36 1.42
N ASN A 175 -2.90 -2.81 0.19
CA ASN A 175 -3.59 -4.03 -0.25
C ASN A 175 -3.21 -5.29 0.54
N CYS A 176 -1.95 -5.46 0.94
CA CYS A 176 -1.52 -6.65 1.69
C CYS A 176 -2.20 -6.73 3.06
N VAL A 177 -2.36 -5.60 3.76
CA VAL A 177 -3.08 -5.54 5.04
C VAL A 177 -4.57 -5.83 4.85
N GLN A 178 -5.15 -5.27 3.79
CA GLN A 178 -6.56 -5.48 3.48
C GLN A 178 -6.84 -6.95 3.13
N ARG A 179 -5.99 -7.58 2.32
CA ARG A 179 -6.13 -8.99 1.93
C ARG A 179 -6.14 -9.95 3.13
N VAL A 180 -5.22 -9.78 4.09
CA VAL A 180 -5.18 -10.64 5.28
C VAL A 180 -6.36 -10.39 6.22
N ALA A 181 -6.90 -9.17 6.24
CA ALA A 181 -8.06 -8.83 7.04
C ALA A 181 -9.38 -9.41 6.48
N LEU A 182 -9.46 -9.65 5.18
CA LEU A 182 -10.68 -10.20 4.55
C LEU A 182 -11.07 -11.58 5.06
N PHE A 183 -10.11 -12.44 5.32
CA PHE A 183 -10.39 -13.76 5.88
C PHE A 183 -11.09 -13.67 7.23
N ASP A 184 -10.72 -12.69 8.06
CA ASP A 184 -11.38 -12.46 9.33
C ASP A 184 -12.76 -11.84 9.15
N ASN A 185 -12.92 -10.93 8.19
CA ASN A 185 -14.20 -10.34 7.82
C ASN A 185 -15.20 -11.40 7.34
N TRP A 186 -14.73 -12.36 6.57
CA TRP A 186 -15.56 -13.49 6.11
C TRP A 186 -15.94 -14.43 7.24
N ARG A 187 -15.03 -14.70 8.20
CA ARG A 187 -15.27 -15.64 9.34
C ARG A 187 -16.16 -15.04 10.43
N SER A 188 -16.18 -13.74 10.61
CA SER A 188 -16.90 -13.08 11.71
C SER A 188 -17.51 -11.75 11.29
N PRO A 189 -18.45 -11.72 10.34
CA PRO A 189 -19.00 -10.48 9.80
C PRO A 189 -19.75 -9.63 10.84
N GLN A 190 -20.33 -10.26 11.89
CA GLN A 190 -21.07 -9.57 12.93
C GLN A 190 -20.17 -8.85 13.94
N THR A 191 -18.99 -9.36 14.23
CA THR A 191 -18.01 -8.74 15.13
C THR A 191 -17.49 -7.44 14.55
N ILE A 192 -17.42 -7.33 13.24
CA ILE A 192 -17.02 -6.14 12.51
C ILE A 192 -18.03 -5.03 12.65
N ARG A 193 -19.32 -5.33 12.42
CA ARG A 193 -20.40 -4.34 12.56
C ARG A 193 -20.54 -3.80 13.99
N ALA A 194 -20.29 -4.63 15.00
CA ALA A 194 -20.29 -4.21 16.41
C ALA A 194 -19.10 -3.32 16.76
N ALA A 195 -17.89 -3.63 16.25
CA ALA A 195 -16.69 -2.82 16.45
C ALA A 195 -16.79 -1.43 15.79
N MET A 196 -17.47 -1.34 14.63
CA MET A 196 -17.67 -0.07 13.90
C MET A 196 -18.70 0.86 14.56
N LYS A 197 -19.59 0.34 15.41
CA LYS A 197 -20.57 1.15 16.18
C LYS A 197 -19.99 1.79 17.45
N ARG A 198 -18.76 1.44 17.87
CA ARG A 198 -18.13 2.10 19.02
C ARG A 198 -17.49 3.42 18.55
N PRO A 199 -17.80 4.57 19.21
CA PRO A 199 -17.18 5.84 18.85
C PRO A 199 -15.67 5.72 19.00
N ALA A 200 -14.95 6.18 17.98
CA ALA A 200 -13.50 6.26 18.02
C ALA A 200 -13.11 7.22 19.15
N HIS A 201 -12.56 6.67 20.24
CA HIS A 201 -11.80 7.50 21.17
C HIS A 201 -10.61 8.04 20.37
N ALA A 202 -10.63 9.36 20.21
CA ALA A 202 -9.63 10.11 19.48
C ALA A 202 -8.24 9.90 20.11
N HIS A 203 -7.48 8.96 19.58
CA HIS A 203 -6.05 9.05 19.66
C HIS A 203 -5.60 9.97 18.52
N ALA A 204 -5.45 11.25 18.84
CA ALA A 204 -4.72 12.16 17.97
C ALA A 204 -3.36 11.51 17.68
N PRO A 205 -2.92 11.45 16.40
CA PRO A 205 -1.58 10.98 16.08
C PRO A 205 -0.59 11.87 16.82
N ALA A 206 0.32 11.25 17.56
CA ALA A 206 1.47 11.95 18.12
C ALA A 206 2.20 12.66 16.97
N PRO A 207 2.63 13.90 17.14
CA PRO A 207 3.34 14.63 16.10
C PRO A 207 4.57 13.82 15.70
N VAL A 208 4.69 13.50 14.42
CA VAL A 208 5.90 12.95 13.83
C VAL A 208 6.99 13.96 14.07
N ALA A 209 7.95 13.59 14.93
CA ALA A 209 9.13 14.41 15.19
C ALA A 209 9.81 14.68 13.82
N SER A 210 9.93 15.94 13.47
CA SER A 210 10.64 16.41 12.29
C SER A 210 12.09 15.90 12.32
N ARG A 211 12.53 15.31 11.21
CA ARG A 211 13.87 14.77 10.97
C ARG A 211 14.97 15.87 10.87
N GLU A 212 14.96 16.85 11.72
CA GLU A 212 15.94 17.95 11.65
C GLU A 212 17.07 17.92 12.67
N THR A 213 17.35 16.83 13.34
CA THR A 213 18.52 16.83 14.25
C THR A 213 19.22 15.45 14.30
N LEU A 214 19.82 15.04 13.18
CA LEU A 214 20.84 13.95 13.22
C LEU A 214 21.82 14.07 12.06
N VAL A 215 22.37 15.28 11.87
CA VAL A 215 23.63 15.49 11.13
C VAL A 215 24.49 16.40 11.98
N ALA A 216 25.09 15.86 13.03
CA ALA A 216 26.30 16.36 13.69
C ALA A 216 26.69 15.39 14.82
N ARG A 217 27.44 14.34 14.50
CA ARG A 217 28.62 13.84 15.23
C ARG A 217 29.19 12.62 14.52
#